data_8c8824db1cb9d1516d6ffaa92e5d7704
#
_entry.id   8c8824db1cb9d1516d6ffaa92e5d7704
#
_cell.length_a   1.000
_cell.length_b   1.000
_cell.length_c   1.000
_cell.angle_alpha   90.00
_cell.angle_beta   90.00
_cell.angle_gamma   90.00
#
_symmetry.space_group_name_H-M   'P 1'
#
loop_
_entity.id
_entity.type
_entity.pdbx_description
1 polymer ?
#
loop_
_entity_poly.entity_id
_entity_poly.type
_entity_poly.pdbx_seq_one_letter_code
_entity_poly.pdbx_strand_id
1 'polypeptide(L)'
;MESKAILRYARITPRKARRVVNLIRGKSAGDALLFLHFMPYRGAKFLEKLLKSAIANAEQKKAVNPESMKIVRTFVDQGPVMKRVEPRAMGRSNVIRKRTCHITLVLSEEE
;
A
#
# COMPACT_ATOMS: atom_id res chain seq x y z
N MET A 1 12.81 17.54 0.66
CA MET A 1 13.28 16.17 0.63
C MET A 1 12.09 15.21 0.50
N GLU A 2 12.21 14.22 -0.31
CA GLU A 2 11.18 13.21 -0.48
C GLU A 2 11.74 11.81 -0.17
N SER A 3 10.91 10.96 0.39
CA SER A 3 11.21 9.56 0.62
C SER A 3 10.13 8.72 -0.02
N LYS A 4 10.54 7.69 -0.74
CA LYS A 4 9.65 6.86 -1.53
C LYS A 4 9.78 5.40 -1.15
N ALA A 5 8.67 4.70 -1.11
CA ALA A 5 8.64 3.25 -0.95
C ALA A 5 7.65 2.65 -1.93
N ILE A 6 7.97 1.50 -2.47
CA ILE A 6 7.13 0.79 -3.42
C ILE A 6 6.96 -0.64 -2.94
N LEU A 7 5.71 -1.09 -2.85
CA LEU A 7 5.38 -2.50 -2.62
C LEU A 7 4.92 -3.09 -3.94
N ARG A 8 5.68 -4.03 -4.47
CA ARG A 8 5.37 -4.67 -5.75
C ARG A 8 4.70 -6.01 -5.53
N TYR A 9 3.78 -6.36 -6.43
CA TYR A 9 3.10 -7.65 -6.44
C TYR A 9 2.35 -7.94 -5.13
N ALA A 10 1.73 -6.92 -4.55
CA ALA A 10 0.89 -7.11 -3.37
C ALA A 10 -0.33 -7.96 -3.75
N ARG A 11 -0.61 -9.00 -2.97
CA ARG A 11 -1.72 -9.91 -3.24
C ARG A 11 -3.03 -9.36 -2.69
N ILE A 12 -3.44 -8.24 -3.27
CA ILE A 12 -4.68 -7.57 -2.96
C ILE A 12 -5.20 -6.95 -4.25
N THR A 13 -6.52 -6.87 -4.40
CA THR A 13 -7.08 -6.23 -5.59
C THR A 13 -6.81 -4.72 -5.56
N PRO A 14 -6.54 -4.10 -6.71
CA PRO A 14 -6.29 -2.65 -6.75
C PRO A 14 -7.43 -1.85 -6.12
N ARG A 15 -8.67 -2.28 -6.31
CA ARG A 15 -9.84 -1.60 -5.75
C ARG A 15 -9.79 -1.52 -4.22
N LYS A 16 -9.46 -2.64 -3.57
CA LYS A 16 -9.35 -2.69 -2.10
C LYS A 16 -8.17 -1.88 -1.60
N ALA A 17 -7.04 -1.92 -2.32
CA ALA A 17 -5.88 -1.12 -1.96
C ALA A 17 -6.16 0.37 -2.10
N ARG A 18 -6.85 0.79 -3.17
CA ARG A 18 -7.19 2.20 -3.39
C ARG A 18 -8.12 2.76 -2.31
N ARG A 19 -8.99 1.92 -1.76
CA ARG A 19 -9.85 2.33 -0.65
C ARG A 19 -9.02 2.81 0.53
N VAL A 20 -8.01 2.05 0.90
CA VAL A 20 -7.11 2.40 2.01
C VAL A 20 -6.24 3.59 1.67
N VAL A 21 -5.66 3.60 0.47
CA VAL A 21 -4.79 4.69 0.00
C VAL A 21 -5.51 6.04 0.04
N ASN A 22 -6.76 6.07 -0.39
CA ASN A 22 -7.52 7.32 -0.38
C ASN A 22 -7.78 7.86 1.03
N LEU A 23 -7.82 6.98 2.02
CA LEU A 23 -8.06 7.37 3.41
C LEU A 23 -6.83 7.99 4.08
N ILE A 24 -5.63 7.68 3.60
CA ILE A 24 -4.39 8.15 4.25
C ILE A 24 -3.70 9.27 3.48
N ARG A 25 -4.16 9.60 2.28
CA ARG A 25 -3.53 10.66 1.48
C ARG A 25 -3.64 12.00 2.19
N GLY A 26 -2.51 12.71 2.29
CA GLY A 26 -2.46 14.01 2.94
C GLY A 26 -2.25 13.99 4.45
N LYS A 27 -2.25 12.81 5.07
CA LYS A 27 -1.97 12.69 6.50
C LYS A 27 -0.47 12.70 6.76
N SER A 28 -0.07 13.09 7.98
CA SER A 28 1.31 12.90 8.41
C SER A 28 1.63 11.42 8.56
N ALA A 29 2.89 11.05 8.44
CA ALA A 29 3.30 9.65 8.52
C ALA A 29 2.91 9.03 9.87
N GLY A 30 3.12 9.73 10.96
CA GLY A 30 2.75 9.23 12.28
C GLY A 30 1.26 9.00 12.45
N ASP A 31 0.45 9.97 12.03
CA ASP A 31 -1.02 9.86 12.09
C ASP A 31 -1.53 8.76 11.18
N ALA A 32 -0.99 8.65 9.98
CA ALA A 32 -1.36 7.61 9.04
C ALA A 32 -1.03 6.22 9.57
N LEU A 33 0.13 6.07 10.20
CA LEU A 33 0.56 4.80 10.76
C LEU A 33 -0.39 4.34 11.86
N LEU A 34 -0.76 5.26 12.76
CA LEU A 34 -1.70 4.97 13.82
C LEU A 34 -3.09 4.62 13.28
N PHE A 35 -3.55 5.39 12.28
CA PHE A 35 -4.83 5.16 11.61
C PHE A 35 -4.87 3.77 10.96
N LEU A 36 -3.81 3.39 10.26
CA LEU A 36 -3.72 2.09 9.59
C LEU A 36 -3.68 0.93 10.58
N HIS A 37 -3.04 1.13 11.72
CA HIS A 37 -2.93 0.08 12.75
C HIS A 37 -4.30 -0.35 13.26
N PHE A 38 -5.24 0.58 13.40
CA PHE A 38 -6.58 0.29 13.92
C PHE A 38 -7.62 0.05 12.84
N MET A 39 -7.23 0.14 11.56
CA MET A 39 -8.17 -0.06 10.47
C MET A 39 -8.46 -1.55 10.25
N PRO A 40 -9.74 -1.95 10.15
CA PRO A 40 -10.09 -3.38 10.03
C PRO A 40 -9.91 -3.97 8.62
N TYR A 41 -9.37 -3.21 7.68
CA TYR A 41 -9.18 -3.68 6.31
C TYR A 41 -7.85 -4.42 6.14
N ARG A 42 -7.89 -5.52 5.38
CA ARG A 42 -6.67 -6.28 5.07
C ARG A 42 -5.62 -5.43 4.37
N GLY A 43 -6.05 -4.54 3.48
CA GLY A 43 -5.15 -3.64 2.77
C GLY A 43 -4.37 -2.71 3.70
N ALA A 44 -4.91 -2.39 4.87
CA ALA A 44 -4.24 -1.53 5.82
C ALA A 44 -2.91 -2.11 6.30
N LYS A 45 -2.81 -3.42 6.43
CA LYS A 45 -1.55 -4.07 6.84
C LYS A 45 -0.45 -3.90 5.81
N PHE A 46 -0.80 -3.98 4.52
CA PHE A 46 0.15 -3.73 3.44
C PHE A 46 0.65 -2.29 3.47
N LEU A 47 -0.27 -1.35 3.62
CA LEU A 47 0.06 0.07 3.68
C LEU A 47 0.86 0.41 4.94
N GLU A 48 0.57 -0.22 6.07
CA GLU A 48 1.32 -0.04 7.31
C GLU A 48 2.79 -0.41 7.12
N LYS A 49 3.05 -1.58 6.53
CA LYS A 49 4.41 -2.02 6.25
C LYS A 49 5.11 -1.11 5.26
N LEU A 50 4.40 -0.69 4.22
CA LEU A 50 4.96 0.20 3.21
C LEU A 50 5.31 1.56 3.82
N LEU A 51 4.45 2.09 4.67
CA LEU A 51 4.69 3.36 5.35
C LEU A 51 5.90 3.27 6.28
N LYS A 52 6.04 2.19 7.02
CA LYS A 52 7.22 1.95 7.86
C LYS A 52 8.50 1.93 7.03
N SER A 53 8.44 1.32 5.85
CA SER A 53 9.57 1.30 4.92
C SER A 53 9.93 2.70 4.43
N ALA A 54 8.92 3.51 4.10
CA ALA A 54 9.14 4.89 3.66
C ALA A 54 9.75 5.74 4.79
N ILE A 55 9.28 5.56 6.02
CA ILE A 55 9.84 6.24 7.19
C ILE A 55 11.31 5.85 7.39
N ALA A 56 11.62 4.56 7.29
CA ALA A 56 13.00 4.08 7.42
C ALA A 56 13.90 4.66 6.32
N ASN A 57 13.39 4.75 5.09
CA ASN A 57 14.13 5.37 4.00
C ASN A 57 14.38 6.86 4.26
N ALA A 58 13.41 7.55 4.85
CA ALA A 58 13.56 8.95 5.23
C ALA A 58 14.62 9.13 6.31
N GLU A 59 14.68 8.23 7.29
CA GLU A 59 15.70 8.24 8.34
C GLU A 59 17.10 8.07 7.74
N GLN A 60 17.26 7.19 6.77
CA GLN A 60 18.54 7.00 6.08
C GLN A 60 18.97 8.26 5.32
N LYS A 61 18.03 9.05 4.83
CA LYS A 61 18.29 10.32 4.18
C LYS A 61 18.47 11.47 5.17
N LYS A 62 18.57 11.15 6.45
CA LYS A 62 18.79 12.11 7.54
C LYS A 62 17.67 13.13 7.69
N ALA A 63 16.43 12.72 7.48
CA ALA A 63 15.28 13.55 7.77
C ALA A 63 15.25 13.92 9.25
N VAL A 64 14.92 15.16 9.56
CA VAL A 64 14.90 15.65 10.94
C VAL A 64 13.82 14.97 11.75
N ASN A 65 12.63 14.85 11.18
CA ASN A 65 11.50 14.21 11.86
C ASN A 65 10.66 13.44 10.83
N PRO A 66 11.01 12.17 10.57
CA PRO A 66 10.30 11.39 9.57
C PRO A 66 8.81 11.22 9.85
N GLU A 67 8.42 11.18 11.11
CA GLU A 67 7.00 10.98 11.47
C GLU A 67 6.13 12.20 11.18
N SER A 68 6.72 13.39 11.08
CA SER A 68 5.98 14.59 10.73
C SER A 68 5.89 14.82 9.22
N MET A 69 6.59 14.04 8.41
CA MET A 69 6.49 14.13 6.97
C MET A 69 5.08 13.77 6.52
N LYS A 70 4.61 14.43 5.47
CA LYS A 70 3.27 14.17 4.94
C LYS A 70 3.30 13.23 3.75
N ILE A 71 2.25 12.44 3.61
CA ILE A 71 2.04 11.59 2.46
C ILE A 71 1.51 12.46 1.33
N VAL A 72 2.42 12.87 0.44
CA VAL A 72 2.07 13.81 -0.63
C VAL A 72 1.54 13.09 -1.86
N ARG A 73 2.04 11.90 -2.13
CA ARG A 73 1.57 11.08 -3.25
C ARG A 73 1.50 9.63 -2.80
N THR A 74 0.40 9.00 -3.12
CA THR A 74 0.25 7.57 -2.96
C THR A 74 -0.74 7.09 -4.01
N PHE A 75 -0.40 6.02 -4.68
CA PHE A 75 -1.23 5.49 -5.76
C PHE A 75 -1.03 3.99 -5.90
N VAL A 76 -1.99 3.37 -6.56
CA VAL A 76 -2.02 1.92 -6.76
C VAL A 76 -2.09 1.65 -8.26
N ASP A 77 -1.11 0.91 -8.75
CA ASP A 77 -1.08 0.45 -10.13
C ASP A 77 -1.48 -1.01 -10.20
N GLN A 78 -2.21 -1.37 -11.23
CA GLN A 78 -2.62 -2.75 -11.44
C GLN A 78 -1.41 -3.60 -11.82
N GLY A 79 -1.22 -4.71 -11.11
CA GLY A 79 -0.21 -5.70 -11.42
C GLY A 79 -0.76 -6.82 -12.29
N PRO A 80 0.07 -7.84 -12.58
CA PRO A 80 -0.38 -8.98 -13.37
C PRO A 80 -1.47 -9.77 -12.65
N VAL A 81 -2.37 -10.34 -13.44
CA VAL A 81 -3.43 -11.20 -12.94
C VAL A 81 -2.98 -12.65 -13.07
N MET A 82 -2.93 -13.37 -11.96
CA MET A 82 -2.66 -14.80 -11.98
C MET A 82 -3.96 -15.55 -12.11
N LYS A 83 -4.05 -16.38 -13.16
CA LYS A 83 -5.23 -17.21 -13.39
C LYS A 83 -5.02 -18.56 -12.76
N ARG A 84 -6.00 -19.03 -12.01
CA ARG A 84 -6.02 -20.36 -11.42
C ARG A 84 -7.25 -21.10 -11.93
N VAL A 85 -7.10 -22.39 -12.24
CA VAL A 85 -8.21 -23.23 -12.63
C VAL A 85 -8.63 -24.05 -11.42
N GLU A 86 -9.90 -23.93 -11.06
CA GLU A 86 -10.47 -24.67 -9.94
C GLU A 86 -11.49 -25.68 -10.48
N PRO A 87 -11.30 -26.98 -10.24
CA PRO A 87 -12.27 -27.97 -10.67
C PRO A 87 -13.58 -27.83 -9.89
N ARG A 88 -14.70 -27.93 -10.62
CA ARG A 88 -16.03 -27.88 -10.06
C ARG A 88 -16.73 -29.22 -10.28
N ALA A 89 -17.87 -29.41 -9.61
CA ALA A 89 -18.69 -30.61 -9.76
C ALA A 89 -19.05 -30.84 -11.23
N MET A 90 -19.24 -32.11 -11.61
CA MET A 90 -19.62 -32.55 -12.96
C MET A 90 -18.54 -32.28 -14.02
N GLY A 91 -17.26 -32.29 -13.61
CA GLY A 91 -16.15 -32.15 -14.54
C GLY A 91 -15.92 -30.75 -15.08
N ARG A 92 -16.67 -29.77 -14.59
CA ARG A 92 -16.49 -28.37 -15.01
C ARG A 92 -15.32 -27.73 -14.24
N SER A 93 -14.64 -26.81 -14.90
CA SER A 93 -13.59 -26.01 -14.28
C SER A 93 -13.94 -24.53 -14.35
N ASN A 94 -13.61 -23.79 -13.29
CA ASN A 94 -13.74 -22.35 -13.27
C ASN A 94 -12.35 -21.71 -13.19
N VAL A 95 -12.22 -20.56 -13.85
CA VAL A 95 -11.00 -19.77 -13.78
C VAL A 95 -11.14 -18.76 -12.66
N ILE A 96 -10.24 -18.84 -11.67
CA ILE A 96 -10.16 -17.87 -10.59
C ILE A 96 -9.02 -16.91 -10.91
N ARG A 97 -9.32 -15.61 -10.87
CA ARG A 97 -8.34 -14.56 -11.12
C ARG A 97 -7.81 -14.04 -9.79
N LYS A 98 -6.51 -14.23 -9.57
CA LYS A 98 -5.81 -13.66 -8.41
C LYS A 98 -5.16 -12.36 -8.85
N ARG A 99 -5.72 -11.25 -8.43
CA ARG A 99 -5.24 -9.93 -8.83
C ARG A 99 -4.13 -9.48 -7.89
N THR A 100 -3.17 -8.77 -8.45
CA THR A 100 -2.10 -8.13 -7.69
C THR A 100 -2.07 -6.66 -8.00
N CYS A 101 -1.37 -5.90 -7.19
CA CYS A 101 -1.15 -4.48 -7.44
C CYS A 101 0.22 -4.04 -6.95
N HIS A 102 0.62 -2.86 -7.42
CA HIS A 102 1.83 -2.20 -6.97
C HIS A 102 1.42 -0.92 -6.27
N ILE A 103 1.88 -0.73 -5.04
CA ILE A 103 1.52 0.42 -4.24
C ILE A 103 2.75 1.30 -4.08
N THR A 104 2.63 2.57 -4.43
CA THR A 104 3.69 3.56 -4.27
C THR A 104 3.26 4.58 -3.21
N LEU A 105 4.20 4.95 -2.36
CA LEU A 105 3.96 5.93 -1.31
C LEU A 105 5.15 6.88 -1.25
N VAL A 106 4.89 8.18 -1.27
CA VAL A 106 5.90 9.21 -1.23
C VAL A 106 5.64 10.12 -0.04
N LEU A 107 6.62 10.23 0.84
CA LEU A 107 6.63 11.17 1.96
C LEU A 107 7.44 12.40 1.57
N SER A 108 6.99 13.57 2.00
CA SER A 108 7.71 14.81 1.78
C SER A 108 7.75 15.64 3.05
N GLU A 109 8.88 16.30 3.27
CA GLU A 109 8.97 17.32 4.31
C GLU A 109 8.27 18.57 3.83
N GLU A 110 7.36 19.09 4.65
CA GLU A 110 6.74 20.38 4.39
C GLU A 110 7.48 21.48 5.14
N GLU A 111 7.64 22.56 4.43
CA GLU A 111 8.13 23.79 5.02
C GLU A 111 6.98 24.56 5.66
#